data_aadd98a132600d017cb7915b69f732d7
#
_entry.id   aadd98a132600d017cb7915b69f732d7
#
_cell.length_a   1.000
_cell.length_b   1.000
_cell.length_c   1.000
_cell.angle_alpha   90.00
_cell.angle_beta   90.00
_cell.angle_gamma   90.00
#
_symmetry.space_group_name_H-M   'P 1'
#
loop_
_entity.id
_entity.type
_entity.pdbx_description
1 polymer ?
#
loop_
_entity_poly.entity_id
_entity_poly.type
_entity_poly.pdbx_seq_one_letter_code
_entity_poly.pdbx_strand_id
1 'polypeptide(L)'
;VKIHIDAHIPVCRGLGSSAAVTVATLAALYRYHNIRFNKKSLAHDAHMVEQAVQGVASPLDTLVSTYGGLVYLSRNKKVEHFNVNFNVPFVVGYTTKHGNTGKMVKDVKSLKNRNSKIINPVITSMGNYLSRGLSVADEFIQNVRCKIKWVL
;
A
#
# COMPACT_ATOMS: atom_id res chain seq x y z
N VAL A 1 -14.13 14.55 -21.59
CA VAL A 1 -14.12 14.73 -20.11
C VAL A 1 -12.84 15.46 -19.74
N LYS A 2 -12.92 16.53 -18.94
CA LYS A 2 -11.76 17.21 -18.37
C LYS A 2 -11.58 16.72 -16.95
N ILE A 3 -10.39 16.24 -16.62
CA ILE A 3 -10.03 15.76 -15.28
C ILE A 3 -9.10 16.79 -14.67
N HIS A 4 -9.42 17.27 -13.46
CA HIS A 4 -8.56 18.12 -12.65
C HIS A 4 -8.09 17.31 -11.43
N ILE A 5 -6.78 17.29 -11.19
CA ILE A 5 -6.17 16.58 -10.07
C ILE A 5 -5.50 17.62 -9.18
N ASP A 6 -5.95 17.69 -7.92
CA ASP A 6 -5.31 18.44 -6.85
C ASP A 6 -4.66 17.44 -5.88
N ALA A 7 -3.34 17.45 -5.81
CA ALA A 7 -2.57 16.44 -5.08
C ALA A 7 -1.59 17.11 -4.11
N HIS A 8 -1.78 16.82 -2.82
CA HIS A 8 -0.88 17.27 -1.75
C HIS A 8 0.20 16.24 -1.39
N ILE A 9 0.16 15.05 -2.03
CA ILE A 9 1.15 13.99 -1.82
C ILE A 9 2.39 14.28 -2.67
N PRO A 10 3.61 14.29 -2.10
CA PRO A 10 4.85 14.45 -2.85
C PRO A 10 5.01 13.38 -3.94
N VAL A 11 5.14 13.82 -5.19
CA VAL A 11 5.21 12.92 -6.36
C VAL A 11 6.58 12.24 -6.45
N CYS A 12 6.63 10.96 -6.84
CA CYS A 12 7.86 10.16 -7.05
C CYS A 12 8.76 10.05 -5.81
N ARG A 13 8.18 10.03 -4.61
CA ARG A 13 8.90 9.94 -3.32
C ARG A 13 8.67 8.61 -2.58
N GLY A 14 8.05 7.63 -3.23
CA GLY A 14 7.75 6.34 -2.60
C GLY A 14 6.56 6.38 -1.63
N LEU A 15 5.71 7.41 -1.73
CA LEU A 15 4.55 7.60 -0.88
C LEU A 15 3.23 7.14 -1.54
N GLY A 16 3.30 6.31 -2.57
CA GLY A 16 2.12 5.77 -3.25
C GLY A 16 1.30 6.79 -4.05
N SER A 17 1.90 7.92 -4.44
CA SER A 17 1.19 8.99 -5.16
C SER A 17 0.56 8.55 -6.48
N SER A 18 1.21 7.65 -7.22
CA SER A 18 0.67 7.06 -8.46
C SER A 18 -0.63 6.30 -8.19
N ALA A 19 -0.59 5.38 -7.24
CA ALA A 19 -1.76 4.59 -6.86
C ALA A 19 -2.90 5.47 -6.31
N ALA A 20 -2.59 6.49 -5.53
CA ALA A 20 -3.59 7.43 -5.01
C ALA A 20 -4.32 8.18 -6.14
N VAL A 21 -3.57 8.69 -7.13
CA VAL A 21 -4.14 9.35 -8.31
C VAL A 21 -4.96 8.37 -9.14
N THR A 22 -4.46 7.16 -9.37
CA THR A 22 -5.16 6.13 -10.16
C THR A 22 -6.48 5.74 -9.49
N VAL A 23 -6.48 5.48 -8.18
CA VAL A 23 -7.70 5.13 -7.42
C VAL A 23 -8.72 6.27 -7.44
N ALA A 24 -8.28 7.51 -7.17
CA ALA A 24 -9.16 8.66 -7.16
C ALA A 24 -9.77 8.94 -8.54
N THR A 25 -8.97 8.84 -9.60
CA THR A 25 -9.43 9.05 -10.98
C THR A 25 -10.43 7.98 -11.40
N LEU A 26 -10.15 6.70 -11.13
CA LEU A 26 -11.10 5.61 -11.43
C LEU A 26 -12.40 5.76 -10.67
N ALA A 27 -12.36 6.08 -9.38
CA ALA A 27 -13.56 6.30 -8.58
C ALA A 27 -14.40 7.45 -9.12
N ALA A 28 -13.76 8.55 -9.55
CA ALA A 28 -14.43 9.69 -10.16
C ALA A 28 -15.07 9.33 -11.50
N LEU A 29 -14.36 8.60 -12.37
CA LEU A 29 -14.87 8.14 -13.66
C LEU A 29 -16.03 7.16 -13.51
N TYR A 30 -15.94 6.22 -12.58
CA TYR A 30 -17.04 5.28 -12.30
C TYR A 30 -18.30 6.00 -11.84
N ARG A 31 -18.16 6.99 -10.95
CA ARG A 31 -19.29 7.84 -10.52
C ARG A 31 -19.86 8.65 -11.69
N TYR A 32 -19.00 9.27 -12.49
CA TYR A 32 -19.42 10.07 -13.64
C TYR A 32 -20.22 9.25 -14.68
N HIS A 33 -19.82 8.01 -14.90
CA HIS A 33 -20.50 7.09 -15.84
C HIS A 33 -21.58 6.22 -15.19
N ASN A 34 -21.95 6.46 -13.93
CA ASN A 34 -22.91 5.67 -13.17
C ASN A 34 -22.55 4.17 -13.06
N ILE A 35 -21.26 3.84 -13.10
CA ILE A 35 -20.76 2.48 -12.93
C ILE A 35 -20.75 2.14 -11.44
N ARG A 36 -21.45 1.08 -11.05
CA ARG A 36 -21.43 0.59 -9.67
C ARG A 36 -20.10 -0.09 -9.37
N PHE A 37 -19.48 0.26 -8.27
CA PHE A 37 -18.23 -0.35 -7.80
C PHE A 37 -18.23 -0.47 -6.27
N ASN A 38 -17.39 -1.37 -5.78
CA ASN A 38 -17.05 -1.47 -4.37
C ASN A 38 -15.55 -1.30 -4.18
N LYS A 39 -15.08 -1.21 -2.92
CA LYS A 39 -13.66 -1.02 -2.62
C LYS A 39 -12.78 -2.13 -3.22
N LYS A 40 -13.26 -3.37 -3.24
CA LYS A 40 -12.50 -4.52 -3.76
C LYS A 40 -12.30 -4.41 -5.28
N SER A 41 -13.38 -4.13 -6.04
CA SER A 41 -13.27 -3.94 -7.49
C SER A 41 -12.43 -2.73 -7.84
N LEU A 42 -12.62 -1.61 -7.14
CA LEU A 42 -11.84 -0.39 -7.38
C LEU A 42 -10.33 -0.61 -7.17
N ALA A 43 -9.94 -1.26 -6.06
CA ALA A 43 -8.54 -1.56 -5.80
C ALA A 43 -7.93 -2.52 -6.85
N HIS A 44 -8.72 -3.49 -7.31
CA HIS A 44 -8.31 -4.42 -8.36
C HIS A 44 -8.08 -3.69 -9.69
N ASP A 45 -9.04 -2.90 -10.12
CA ASP A 45 -8.97 -2.19 -11.40
C ASP A 45 -7.85 -1.15 -11.40
N ALA A 46 -7.66 -0.44 -10.28
CA ALA A 46 -6.53 0.46 -10.09
C ALA A 46 -5.19 -0.27 -10.18
N HIS A 47 -5.09 -1.47 -9.62
CA HIS A 47 -3.88 -2.30 -9.73
C HIS A 47 -3.63 -2.73 -11.19
N MET A 48 -4.66 -3.08 -11.94
CA MET A 48 -4.53 -3.40 -13.37
C MET A 48 -4.00 -2.21 -14.18
N VAL A 49 -4.47 -1.00 -13.89
CA VAL A 49 -3.95 0.24 -14.52
C VAL A 49 -2.48 0.45 -14.18
N GLU A 50 -2.09 0.34 -12.89
CA GLU A 50 -0.69 0.47 -12.48
C GLU A 50 0.20 -0.57 -13.17
N GLN A 51 -0.24 -1.81 -13.31
CA GLN A 51 0.49 -2.86 -14.04
C GLN A 51 0.65 -2.53 -15.53
N ALA A 52 -0.41 -2.01 -16.16
CA ALA A 52 -0.36 -1.64 -17.57
C ALA A 52 0.63 -0.48 -17.83
N VAL A 53 0.72 0.47 -16.89
CA VAL A 53 1.59 1.65 -17.01
C VAL A 53 3.04 1.34 -16.64
N GLN A 54 3.26 0.60 -15.56
CA GLN A 54 4.60 0.39 -14.96
C GLN A 54 5.22 -0.97 -15.32
N GLY A 55 4.43 -1.90 -15.87
CA GLY A 55 4.84 -3.27 -16.19
C GLY A 55 4.94 -4.19 -14.98
N VAL A 56 5.33 -3.68 -13.82
CA VAL A 56 5.39 -4.42 -12.54
C VAL A 56 4.89 -3.49 -11.43
N ALA A 57 3.80 -3.86 -10.78
CA ALA A 57 3.24 -3.11 -9.67
C ALA A 57 2.81 -4.04 -8.53
N SER A 58 3.04 -3.61 -7.29
CA SER A 58 2.47 -4.28 -6.11
C SER A 58 1.01 -3.84 -5.93
N PRO A 59 0.09 -4.74 -5.57
CA PRO A 59 -1.28 -4.34 -5.26
C PRO A 59 -1.39 -3.56 -3.93
N LEU A 60 -0.34 -3.51 -3.12
CA LEU A 60 -0.38 -2.92 -1.79
C LEU A 60 -0.75 -1.44 -1.82
N ASP A 61 -0.12 -0.65 -2.71
CA ASP A 61 -0.34 0.80 -2.80
C ASP A 61 -1.78 1.13 -3.19
N THR A 62 -2.36 0.40 -4.14
CA THR A 62 -3.76 0.58 -4.55
C THR A 62 -4.75 0.10 -3.49
N LEU A 63 -4.41 -0.95 -2.74
CA LEU A 63 -5.19 -1.41 -1.59
C LEU A 63 -5.21 -0.34 -0.49
N VAL A 64 -4.04 0.16 -0.07
CA VAL A 64 -3.96 1.19 0.98
C VAL A 64 -4.68 2.46 0.54
N SER A 65 -4.49 2.91 -0.71
CA SER A 65 -5.17 4.10 -1.24
C SER A 65 -6.69 3.95 -1.30
N THR A 66 -7.19 2.72 -1.47
CA THR A 66 -8.64 2.45 -1.54
C THR A 66 -9.28 2.24 -0.18
N TYR A 67 -8.63 1.51 0.70
CA TYR A 67 -9.20 1.13 2.00
C TYR A 67 -8.92 2.17 3.08
N GLY A 68 -7.76 2.82 3.03
CA GLY A 68 -7.22 3.64 4.11
C GLY A 68 -6.75 2.80 5.30
N GLY A 69 -6.33 3.45 6.39
CA GLY A 69 -5.92 2.79 7.62
C GLY A 69 -4.67 1.92 7.44
N LEU A 70 -4.59 0.83 8.19
CA LEU A 70 -3.50 -0.15 8.13
C LEU A 70 -3.95 -1.36 7.29
N VAL A 71 -3.20 -1.67 6.26
CA VAL A 71 -3.48 -2.82 5.37
C VAL A 71 -2.31 -3.79 5.40
N TYR A 72 -2.60 -5.04 5.67
CA TYR A 72 -1.66 -6.15 5.53
C TYR A 72 -2.00 -7.00 4.33
N LEU A 73 -1.00 -7.26 3.50
CA LEU A 73 -1.09 -8.19 2.38
C LEU A 73 -0.18 -9.38 2.62
N SER A 74 -0.79 -10.54 2.86
CA SER A 74 -0.05 -11.78 3.08
C SER A 74 0.58 -12.32 1.79
N ARG A 75 1.54 -13.25 1.93
CA ARG A 75 2.14 -13.96 0.79
C ARG A 75 1.08 -14.68 -0.08
N ASN A 76 0.02 -15.17 0.53
CA ASN A 76 -1.10 -15.85 -0.15
C ASN A 76 -2.14 -14.86 -0.70
N LYS A 77 -1.79 -13.58 -0.83
CA LYS A 77 -2.66 -12.50 -1.33
C LYS A 77 -3.92 -12.28 -0.48
N LYS A 78 -3.95 -12.77 0.76
CA LYS A 78 -5.00 -12.43 1.72
C LYS A 78 -4.76 -11.00 2.19
N VAL A 79 -5.80 -10.18 2.09
CA VAL A 79 -5.79 -8.79 2.52
C VAL A 79 -6.49 -8.71 3.88
N GLU A 80 -5.82 -8.13 4.86
CA GLU A 80 -6.38 -7.81 6.15
C GLU A 80 -6.34 -6.29 6.34
N HIS A 81 -7.46 -5.73 6.75
CA HIS A 81 -7.63 -4.29 6.95
C HIS A 81 -7.94 -4.02 8.41
N PHE A 82 -7.14 -3.18 9.02
CA PHE A 82 -7.27 -2.78 10.42
C PHE A 82 -7.73 -1.32 10.48
N ASN A 83 -8.89 -1.10 11.08
CA ASN A 83 -9.33 0.24 11.43
C ASN A 83 -8.62 0.68 12.71
N VAL A 84 -7.72 1.61 12.56
CA VAL A 84 -6.89 2.12 13.65
C VAL A 84 -7.44 3.49 14.08
N ASN A 85 -8.04 3.56 15.25
CA ASN A 85 -8.63 4.77 15.84
C ASN A 85 -7.67 5.46 16.82
N PHE A 86 -6.39 5.47 16.52
CA PHE A 86 -5.44 6.22 17.33
C PHE A 86 -4.66 7.19 16.45
N ASN A 87 -4.35 8.35 17.02
CA ASN A 87 -3.58 9.37 16.33
C ASN A 87 -2.10 9.16 16.65
N VAL A 88 -1.38 8.51 15.74
CA VAL A 88 0.08 8.36 15.84
C VAL A 88 0.72 9.42 14.97
N PRO A 89 1.49 10.35 15.53
CA PRO A 89 2.22 11.33 14.74
C PRO A 89 3.36 10.63 13.99
N PHE A 90 3.38 10.82 12.67
CA PHE A 90 4.46 10.35 11.81
C PHE A 90 5.20 11.56 11.23
N VAL A 91 6.53 11.47 11.22
CA VAL A 91 7.38 12.41 10.48
C VAL A 91 7.89 11.70 9.24
N VAL A 92 7.55 12.23 8.07
CA VAL A 92 7.97 11.67 6.79
C VAL A 92 9.11 12.51 6.22
N GLY A 93 10.28 11.89 6.08
CA GLY A 93 11.44 12.47 5.39
C GLY A 93 11.61 11.85 4.01
N TYR A 94 11.92 12.66 3.01
CA TYR A 94 12.24 12.19 1.66
C TYR A 94 13.38 12.99 1.04
N THR A 95 14.12 12.35 0.10
CA THR A 95 15.24 12.99 -0.60
C THR A 95 14.75 13.75 -1.84
N THR A 96 15.55 14.66 -2.36
CA THR A 96 15.28 15.38 -3.59
C THR A 96 15.37 14.51 -4.85
N LYS A 97 16.01 13.32 -4.76
CA LYS A 97 16.16 12.40 -5.90
C LYS A 97 14.84 11.69 -6.21
N HIS A 98 14.47 11.67 -7.48
CA HIS A 98 13.33 10.88 -7.94
C HIS A 98 13.65 9.38 -7.94
N GLY A 99 12.82 8.59 -7.30
CA GLY A 99 12.91 7.13 -7.34
C GLY A 99 12.33 6.56 -8.63
N ASN A 100 13.00 5.59 -9.23
CA ASN A 100 12.45 4.77 -10.32
C ASN A 100 12.18 3.36 -9.79
N THR A 101 10.95 3.12 -9.35
CA THR A 101 10.54 1.85 -8.74
C THR A 101 10.79 0.65 -9.66
N GLY A 102 10.49 0.78 -10.95
CA GLY A 102 10.70 -0.30 -11.92
C GLY A 102 12.16 -0.70 -12.05
N LYS A 103 13.09 0.27 -12.04
CA LYS A 103 14.53 0.01 -12.05
C LYS A 103 14.97 -0.67 -10.75
N MET A 104 14.54 -0.15 -9.59
CA MET A 104 14.90 -0.72 -8.29
C MET A 104 14.45 -2.17 -8.14
N VAL A 105 13.25 -2.51 -8.58
CA VAL A 105 12.74 -3.89 -8.57
C VAL A 105 13.57 -4.81 -9.47
N LYS A 106 13.94 -4.33 -10.66
CA LYS A 106 14.82 -5.09 -11.58
C LYS A 106 16.21 -5.31 -10.96
N ASP A 107 16.78 -4.31 -10.33
CA ASP A 107 18.10 -4.39 -9.68
C ASP A 107 18.09 -5.40 -8.53
N VAL A 108 17.07 -5.36 -7.66
CA VAL A 108 16.89 -6.34 -6.58
C VAL A 108 16.70 -7.75 -7.12
N LYS A 109 15.89 -7.92 -8.17
CA LYS A 109 15.69 -9.22 -8.84
C LYS A 109 17.00 -9.77 -9.42
N SER A 110 17.79 -8.92 -10.07
CA SER A 110 19.12 -9.28 -10.61
C SER A 110 20.08 -9.68 -9.49
N LEU A 111 20.11 -8.91 -8.40
CA LEU A 111 20.94 -9.21 -7.23
C LEU A 111 20.56 -10.55 -6.60
N LYS A 112 19.27 -10.81 -6.43
CA LYS A 112 18.76 -12.09 -5.93
C LYS A 112 19.19 -13.26 -6.81
N ASN A 113 19.11 -13.13 -8.13
CA ASN A 113 19.49 -14.18 -9.07
C ASN A 113 20.99 -14.51 -9.01
N ARG A 114 21.85 -13.49 -8.84
CA ARG A 114 23.31 -13.67 -8.75
C ARG A 114 23.76 -14.19 -7.39
N ASN A 115 23.11 -13.78 -6.32
CA ASN A 115 23.54 -14.03 -4.94
C ASN A 115 22.40 -14.59 -4.07
N SER A 116 21.69 -15.61 -4.58
CA SER A 116 20.48 -16.15 -3.93
C SER A 116 20.75 -16.65 -2.50
N LYS A 117 21.93 -17.26 -2.25
CA LYS A 117 22.31 -17.77 -0.93
C LYS A 117 22.40 -16.68 0.15
N ILE A 118 22.74 -15.45 -0.25
CA ILE A 118 22.85 -14.31 0.67
C ILE A 118 21.51 -13.53 0.73
N ILE A 119 20.91 -13.30 -0.42
CA ILE A 119 19.72 -12.42 -0.51
C ILE A 119 18.46 -13.11 -0.01
N ASN A 120 18.28 -14.42 -0.22
CA ASN A 120 17.10 -15.14 0.25
C ASN A 120 16.93 -15.09 1.78
N PRO A 121 17.97 -15.34 2.61
CA PRO A 121 17.87 -15.17 4.06
C PRO A 121 17.45 -13.74 4.48
N VAL A 122 17.99 -12.71 3.82
CA VAL A 122 17.63 -11.31 4.11
C VAL A 122 16.14 -11.08 3.84
N ILE A 123 15.63 -11.48 2.67
CA ILE A 123 14.21 -11.33 2.33
C ILE A 123 13.33 -12.12 3.31
N THR A 124 13.75 -13.33 3.70
CA THR A 124 13.03 -14.14 4.69
C THR A 124 12.98 -13.46 6.05
N SER A 125 14.10 -12.89 6.50
CA SER A 125 14.15 -12.12 7.76
C SER A 125 13.22 -10.92 7.74
N MET A 126 13.18 -10.17 6.63
CA MET A 126 12.23 -9.06 6.47
C MET A 126 10.76 -9.53 6.62
N GLY A 127 10.41 -10.69 6.02
CA GLY A 127 9.08 -11.28 6.18
C GLY A 127 8.76 -11.69 7.62
N ASN A 128 9.74 -12.24 8.35
CA ASN A 128 9.59 -12.62 9.75
C ASN A 128 9.35 -11.40 10.65
N TYR A 129 10.09 -10.30 10.42
CA TYR A 129 9.86 -9.05 11.14
C TYR A 129 8.48 -8.47 10.89
N LEU A 130 8.00 -8.52 9.65
CA LEU A 130 6.65 -8.09 9.31
C LEU A 130 5.59 -8.91 10.05
N SER A 131 5.72 -10.22 10.09
CA SER A 131 4.79 -11.11 10.81
C SER A 131 4.77 -10.83 12.32
N ARG A 132 5.92 -10.54 12.93
CA ARG A 132 5.99 -10.11 14.34
C ARG A 132 5.35 -8.75 14.57
N GLY A 133 5.57 -7.80 13.68
CA GLY A 133 4.93 -6.48 13.73
C GLY A 133 3.41 -6.56 13.71
N LEU A 134 2.85 -7.52 12.97
CA LEU A 134 1.41 -7.76 12.95
C LEU A 134 0.88 -8.27 14.29
N SER A 135 1.55 -9.25 14.91
CA SER A 135 1.11 -9.76 16.23
C SER A 135 1.12 -8.66 17.29
N VAL A 136 2.11 -7.77 17.26
CA VAL A 136 2.17 -6.60 18.15
C VAL A 136 1.04 -5.61 17.84
N ALA A 137 0.76 -5.36 16.57
CA ALA A 137 -0.34 -4.48 16.16
C ALA A 137 -1.71 -5.05 16.58
N ASP A 138 -1.93 -6.35 16.42
CA ASP A 138 -3.14 -7.02 16.86
C ASP A 138 -3.32 -6.93 18.40
N GLU A 139 -2.26 -7.20 19.16
CA GLU A 139 -2.26 -7.08 20.62
C GLU A 139 -2.57 -5.64 21.05
N PHE A 140 -1.97 -4.65 20.39
CA PHE A 140 -2.23 -3.23 20.65
C PHE A 140 -3.68 -2.85 20.36
N ILE A 141 -4.25 -3.28 19.23
CA ILE A 141 -5.64 -3.03 18.84
C ILE A 141 -6.61 -3.68 19.83
N GLN A 142 -6.33 -4.90 20.29
CA GLN A 142 -7.15 -5.60 21.30
C GLN A 142 -7.10 -4.87 22.64
N ASN A 143 -5.93 -4.43 23.09
CA ASN A 143 -5.75 -3.70 24.34
C ASN A 143 -6.47 -2.33 24.32
N VAL A 144 -6.47 -1.63 23.19
CA VAL A 144 -7.22 -0.37 23.02
C VAL A 144 -8.72 -0.62 23.04
N ARG A 145 -9.22 -1.67 22.38
CA ARG A 145 -10.64 -2.08 22.42
C ARG A 145 -11.08 -2.45 23.84
N CYS A 146 -10.24 -3.13 24.61
CA CYS A 146 -10.55 -3.51 25.99
C CYS A 146 -10.67 -2.28 26.91
N LYS A 147 -9.83 -1.26 26.73
CA LYS A 147 -9.91 -0.01 27.53
C LYS A 147 -11.14 0.83 27.20
N ILE A 148 -11.63 0.83 25.97
CA ILE A 148 -12.83 1.58 25.58
C ILE A 148 -14.11 0.92 26.13
N LYS A 149 -14.12 -0.38 26.36
CA LYS A 149 -15.27 -1.10 26.96
C LYS A 149 -15.57 -0.74 28.41
N TRP A 150 -14.64 -0.11 29.13
CA TRP A 150 -14.78 0.27 30.54
C TRP A 150 -15.20 1.74 30.73
N VAL A 151 -15.42 2.49 29.67
CA VAL A 151 -15.79 3.93 29.71
C VAL A 151 -17.24 4.18 29.27
N LEU A 152 -17.96 3.15 28.87
CA LEU A 152 -19.40 3.18 28.55
C LEU A 152 -20.20 2.35 29.59
#